data_f34d4761573eef4dade92dbd4e520465
#
_entry.id   f34d4761573eef4dade92dbd4e520465
#
_cell.length_a   1.000
_cell.length_b   1.000
_cell.length_c   1.000
_cell.angle_alpha   90.00
_cell.angle_beta   90.00
_cell.angle_gamma   90.00
#
_symmetry.space_group_name_H-M   'P 1'
#
loop_
_entity.id
_entity.type
_entity.pdbx_description
1 polymer ?
#
loop_
_entity_poly.entity_id
_entity_poly.type
_entity_poly.pdbx_seq_one_letter_code
_entity_poly.pdbx_strand_id
1 'polypeptide(L)'
;YMKQILSLFITSLALCTACTSPKGSDTVQVAETTTEQTIQKASSAIHYNAFSHNDYWRERPLLDALSFRFNCVEADLWLIDGELYVSHDRPEPNPAITFENLYLKPLVARIQANGGKVYPDSDRPFYLMVDCKAQGEEMYKLLKKQMEPYKEYFCSVDNGEYKEGAVLFFLSGDRPKSSLPKEN
;
A
#
# COMPACT_ATOMS: atom_id res chain seq x y z
N TYR A 1 46.64 16.42 -0.54
CA TYR A 1 47.04 17.08 0.71
C TYR A 1 46.10 16.62 1.81
N MET A 2 46.67 15.80 2.68
CA MET A 2 46.15 15.17 3.89
C MET A 2 46.08 16.21 5.01
N LYS A 3 45.00 16.28 5.77
CA LYS A 3 45.05 16.76 7.15
C LYS A 3 44.03 15.99 7.99
N GLN A 4 44.58 15.13 8.86
CA GLN A 4 43.94 14.56 10.05
C GLN A 4 43.72 15.65 11.09
N ILE A 5 42.62 15.59 11.84
CA ILE A 5 42.47 16.24 13.15
C ILE A 5 41.80 15.22 14.08
N LEU A 6 42.51 14.86 14.94
CA LEU A 6 42.77 14.26 16.22
C LEU A 6 41.64 14.50 17.24
N SER A 7 41.31 13.43 17.88
CA SER A 7 40.57 13.14 19.12
C SER A 7 40.73 14.15 20.26
N LEU A 8 39.66 14.37 21.02
CA LEU A 8 39.75 14.69 22.45
C LEU A 8 38.63 13.99 23.23
N PHE A 9 39.07 13.01 24.03
CA PHE A 9 38.31 12.40 25.12
C PHE A 9 38.31 13.37 26.30
N ILE A 10 37.15 13.68 26.87
CA ILE A 10 37.05 14.24 28.22
C ILE A 10 36.19 13.28 29.05
N THR A 11 36.90 12.53 29.91
CA THR A 11 36.35 11.79 31.04
C THR A 11 36.08 12.77 32.16
N SER A 12 34.84 12.89 32.63
CA SER A 12 34.51 13.54 33.89
C SER A 12 33.84 12.52 34.80
N LEU A 13 34.63 12.13 35.80
CA LEU A 13 34.26 11.31 36.94
C LEU A 13 33.71 12.26 38.03
N ALA A 14 32.47 12.14 38.41
CA ALA A 14 31.92 12.77 39.59
C ALA A 14 31.31 11.72 40.52
N LEU A 15 32.01 11.50 41.60
CA LEU A 15 31.59 10.76 42.78
C LEU A 15 30.68 11.66 43.61
N CYS A 16 29.47 11.24 43.96
CA CYS A 16 28.77 11.81 45.12
C CYS A 16 27.90 10.75 45.79
N THR A 17 28.26 10.57 47.01
CA THR A 17 27.82 9.90 48.20
C THR A 17 26.30 9.67 48.36
N ALA A 18 26.08 8.55 49.05
CA ALA A 18 24.82 8.00 49.55
C ALA A 18 24.07 8.97 50.50
N CYS A 19 22.74 8.96 50.40
CA CYS A 19 21.86 9.19 51.54
C CYS A 19 20.61 8.28 51.45
N THR A 20 20.33 7.74 52.59
CA THR A 20 19.39 6.73 53.03
C THR A 20 17.91 7.02 52.69
N SER A 21 17.18 5.88 52.51
CA SER A 21 15.71 5.68 52.40
C SER A 21 14.88 6.41 53.50
N PRO A 22 13.53 6.49 53.40
CA PRO A 22 12.62 5.35 53.18
C PRO A 22 11.24 5.59 52.49
N LYS A 23 10.62 4.46 52.18
CA LYS A 23 9.16 4.18 52.13
C LYS A 23 8.31 4.68 50.95
N GLY A 24 7.92 3.70 50.17
CA GLY A 24 6.52 3.39 49.84
C GLY A 24 5.79 4.34 48.88
N SER A 25 5.73 3.91 47.65
CA SER A 25 4.46 3.97 46.89
C SER A 25 4.55 2.97 45.73
N ASP A 26 3.78 1.93 45.84
CA ASP A 26 3.41 1.08 44.70
C ASP A 26 2.71 1.97 43.67
N THR A 27 3.36 2.28 42.58
CA THR A 27 2.76 2.95 41.44
C THR A 27 2.78 2.02 40.24
N VAL A 28 1.62 1.57 39.94
CA VAL A 28 1.08 0.91 38.77
C VAL A 28 1.86 1.25 37.49
N GLN A 29 2.76 0.37 37.07
CA GLN A 29 3.38 0.34 35.75
C GLN A 29 2.91 -0.87 34.92
N VAL A 30 1.62 -1.16 34.89
CA VAL A 30 1.10 -2.36 34.20
C VAL A 30 0.19 -2.04 33.02
N ALA A 31 -0.13 -0.78 32.76
CA ALA A 31 -1.16 -0.46 31.76
C ALA A 31 -0.66 -0.12 30.35
N GLU A 32 0.56 0.36 30.15
CA GLU A 32 1.01 0.82 28.84
C GLU A 32 1.56 -0.30 27.96
N THR A 33 2.25 -1.28 28.51
CA THR A 33 2.86 -2.37 27.72
C THR A 33 1.83 -3.33 27.11
N THR A 34 0.65 -3.45 27.77
CA THR A 34 -0.40 -4.38 27.31
C THR A 34 -1.17 -3.82 26.10
N THR A 35 -1.31 -2.49 25.99
CA THR A 35 -2.07 -1.85 24.92
C THR A 35 -1.30 -1.85 23.60
N GLU A 36 0.00 -1.56 23.62
CA GLU A 36 0.85 -1.60 22.42
C GLU A 36 1.04 -3.03 21.87
N GLN A 37 1.22 -4.02 22.75
CA GLN A 37 1.31 -5.42 22.32
C GLN A 37 -0.02 -5.95 21.78
N THR A 38 -1.15 -5.47 22.26
CA THR A 38 -2.49 -5.86 21.76
C THR A 38 -2.77 -5.24 20.38
N ILE A 39 -2.36 -4.01 20.15
CA ILE A 39 -2.49 -3.34 18.84
C ILE A 39 -1.57 -4.00 17.79
N GLN A 40 -0.32 -4.31 18.13
CA GLN A 40 0.58 -5.01 17.22
C GLN A 40 0.13 -6.44 16.91
N LYS A 41 -0.49 -7.14 17.85
CA LYS A 41 -1.00 -8.49 17.63
C LYS A 41 -2.30 -8.53 16.83
N ALA A 42 -3.10 -7.46 16.86
CA ALA A 42 -4.34 -7.35 16.08
C ALA A 42 -4.09 -7.18 14.57
N SER A 43 -2.91 -6.68 14.15
CA SER A 43 -2.60 -6.42 12.74
C SER A 43 -1.83 -7.57 12.04
N SER A 44 -1.68 -8.73 12.67
CA SER A 44 -0.92 -9.85 12.09
C SER A 44 -1.71 -10.65 11.03
N ALA A 45 -3.03 -10.66 11.09
CA ALA A 45 -3.87 -11.40 10.15
C ALA A 45 -4.21 -10.56 8.90
N ILE A 46 -4.25 -11.22 7.73
CA ILE A 46 -4.75 -10.59 6.51
C ILE A 46 -6.28 -10.51 6.58
N HIS A 47 -6.80 -9.32 6.33
CA HIS A 47 -8.24 -9.06 6.31
C HIS A 47 -8.81 -9.33 4.91
N TYR A 48 -9.01 -10.59 4.55
CA TYR A 48 -9.51 -11.00 3.22
C TYR A 48 -10.90 -10.48 2.87
N ASN A 49 -11.70 -10.14 3.88
CA ASN A 49 -13.04 -9.60 3.71
C ASN A 49 -13.11 -8.08 3.94
N ALA A 50 -11.95 -7.41 4.09
CA ALA A 50 -11.88 -5.98 4.26
C ALA A 50 -11.58 -5.29 2.92
N PHE A 51 -12.28 -4.21 2.67
CA PHE A 51 -12.22 -3.39 1.47
C PHE A 51 -11.97 -1.93 1.84
N SER A 52 -10.86 -1.37 1.38
CA SER A 52 -10.58 0.06 1.54
C SER A 52 -11.27 0.83 0.41
N HIS A 53 -12.53 1.19 0.66
CA HIS A 53 -13.35 2.01 -0.23
C HIS A 53 -12.82 3.45 -0.25
N ASN A 54 -12.76 4.07 -1.43
CA ASN A 54 -12.16 5.38 -1.62
C ASN A 54 -10.75 5.47 -0.97
N ASP A 55 -9.92 4.47 -1.23
CA ASP A 55 -8.62 4.31 -0.56
C ASP A 55 -7.71 5.53 -0.71
N TYR A 56 -7.83 6.25 -1.82
CA TYR A 56 -7.10 7.48 -2.13
C TYR A 56 -7.40 8.67 -1.19
N TRP A 57 -8.41 8.58 -0.31
CA TRP A 57 -8.67 9.56 0.75
C TRP A 57 -7.79 9.37 1.99
N ARG A 58 -7.00 8.31 2.03
CA ARG A 58 -6.03 8.08 3.11
C ARG A 58 -4.84 9.02 2.94
N GLU A 59 -4.13 9.27 4.03
CA GLU A 59 -2.91 10.08 4.01
C GLU A 59 -1.86 9.46 3.07
N ARG A 60 -1.77 8.13 3.06
CA ARG A 60 -0.90 7.37 2.18
C ARG A 60 -1.72 6.31 1.42
N PRO A 61 -2.36 6.67 0.30
CA PRO A 61 -3.14 5.75 -0.51
C PRO A 61 -2.40 4.43 -0.76
N LEU A 62 -3.10 3.31 -0.81
CA LEU A 62 -2.58 1.96 -0.86
C LEU A 62 -1.75 1.57 0.38
N LEU A 63 -0.76 2.39 0.77
CA LEU A 63 0.19 2.05 1.82
C LEU A 63 -0.48 1.91 3.19
N ASP A 64 -1.48 2.73 3.49
CA ASP A 64 -2.22 2.63 4.75
C ASP A 64 -3.07 1.35 4.77
N ALA A 65 -3.80 1.04 3.71
CA ALA A 65 -4.54 -0.21 3.60
C ALA A 65 -3.62 -1.44 3.73
N LEU A 66 -2.46 -1.41 3.07
CA LEU A 66 -1.47 -2.47 3.17
C LEU A 66 -0.88 -2.60 4.57
N SER A 67 -0.68 -1.49 5.30
CA SER A 67 -0.17 -1.51 6.68
C SER A 67 -1.15 -2.17 7.65
N PHE A 68 -2.45 -2.00 7.41
CA PHE A 68 -3.54 -2.67 8.13
C PHE A 68 -3.90 -4.04 7.54
N ARG A 69 -3.14 -4.52 6.56
CA ARG A 69 -3.31 -5.83 5.93
C ARG A 69 -4.68 -6.05 5.28
N PHE A 70 -5.28 -5.01 4.72
CA PHE A 70 -6.46 -5.12 3.87
C PHE A 70 -6.10 -5.87 2.59
N ASN A 71 -7.00 -6.75 2.12
CA ASN A 71 -6.76 -7.50 0.88
C ASN A 71 -7.44 -6.89 -0.34
N CYS A 72 -8.13 -5.79 -0.19
CA CYS A 72 -8.80 -5.10 -1.29
C CYS A 72 -8.75 -3.58 -1.12
N VAL A 73 -8.48 -2.88 -2.20
CA VAL A 73 -8.53 -1.40 -2.27
C VAL A 73 -9.29 -0.96 -3.51
N GLU A 74 -9.85 0.25 -3.45
CA GLU A 74 -10.50 0.92 -4.57
C GLU A 74 -9.77 2.19 -4.95
N ALA A 75 -9.58 2.36 -6.26
CA ALA A 75 -9.09 3.58 -6.88
C ALA A 75 -10.11 4.07 -7.90
N ASP A 76 -10.64 5.28 -7.69
CA ASP A 76 -11.50 5.98 -8.66
C ASP A 76 -10.65 6.66 -9.71
N LEU A 77 -10.91 6.41 -10.99
CA LEU A 77 -10.09 6.93 -12.07
C LEU A 77 -10.83 7.88 -13.00
N TRP A 78 -10.12 8.94 -13.36
CA TRP A 78 -10.45 9.88 -14.41
C TRP A 78 -9.40 9.85 -15.51
N LEU A 79 -9.83 9.74 -16.76
CA LEU A 79 -8.98 9.95 -17.93
C LEU A 79 -8.98 11.43 -18.30
N ILE A 80 -7.84 12.09 -18.23
CA ILE A 80 -7.66 13.50 -18.56
C ILE A 80 -6.37 13.65 -19.37
N ASP A 81 -6.45 14.18 -20.56
CA ASP A 81 -5.32 14.48 -21.46
C ASP A 81 -4.34 13.30 -21.68
N GLY A 82 -4.89 12.09 -21.71
CA GLY A 82 -4.11 10.86 -21.95
C GLY A 82 -3.40 10.30 -20.72
N GLU A 83 -3.76 10.76 -19.50
CA GLU A 83 -3.25 10.24 -18.23
C GLU A 83 -4.40 9.82 -17.30
N LEU A 84 -4.14 8.88 -16.38
CA LEU A 84 -5.11 8.38 -15.40
C LEU A 84 -4.84 9.02 -14.04
N TYR A 85 -5.81 9.80 -13.58
CA TYR A 85 -5.76 10.47 -12.29
C TYR A 85 -6.72 9.83 -11.29
N VAL A 86 -6.27 9.71 -10.05
CA VAL A 86 -7.03 9.11 -8.97
C VAL A 86 -7.76 10.20 -8.18
N SER A 87 -9.08 10.19 -8.23
CA SER A 87 -9.93 11.11 -7.45
C SER A 87 -11.40 10.70 -7.52
N HIS A 88 -12.18 11.03 -6.48
CA HIS A 88 -13.64 10.86 -6.51
C HIS A 88 -14.30 11.80 -7.53
N ASP A 89 -14.00 13.08 -7.41
CA ASP A 89 -14.44 14.11 -8.35
C ASP A 89 -13.37 14.35 -9.42
N ARG A 90 -13.77 14.89 -10.58
CA ARG A 90 -12.83 15.18 -11.66
C ARG A 90 -11.75 16.16 -11.18
N PRO A 91 -10.49 15.73 -11.10
CA PRO A 91 -9.40 16.57 -10.57
C PRO A 91 -8.82 17.48 -11.67
N GLU A 92 -8.05 18.47 -11.23
CA GLU A 92 -7.04 19.09 -12.08
C GLU A 92 -5.83 18.16 -12.23
N PRO A 93 -5.19 18.14 -13.41
CA PRO A 93 -4.01 17.32 -13.65
C PRO A 93 -2.90 17.56 -12.61
N ASN A 94 -2.48 16.49 -11.92
CA ASN A 94 -1.43 16.53 -10.92
C ASN A 94 -0.63 15.22 -10.95
N PRO A 95 0.67 15.24 -11.29
CA PRO A 95 1.48 14.01 -11.35
C PRO A 95 1.54 13.22 -10.05
N ALA A 96 1.30 13.86 -8.90
CA ALA A 96 1.32 13.17 -7.61
C ALA A 96 0.14 12.20 -7.41
N ILE A 97 -0.97 12.42 -8.12
CA ILE A 97 -2.18 11.60 -7.99
C ILE A 97 -2.46 10.73 -9.21
N THR A 98 -1.45 10.40 -10.00
CA THR A 98 -1.64 9.44 -11.11
C THR A 98 -1.80 8.01 -10.58
N PHE A 99 -2.56 7.20 -11.30
CA PHE A 99 -2.76 5.79 -10.94
C PHE A 99 -1.44 5.02 -10.89
N GLU A 100 -0.55 5.31 -11.81
CA GLU A 100 0.77 4.68 -11.85
C GLU A 100 1.57 4.99 -10.58
N ASN A 101 1.57 6.24 -10.11
CA ASN A 101 2.36 6.66 -8.96
C ASN A 101 1.75 6.24 -7.62
N LEU A 102 0.41 6.30 -7.48
CA LEU A 102 -0.26 5.97 -6.22
C LEU A 102 -0.47 4.46 -6.02
N TYR A 103 -0.65 3.70 -7.12
CA TYR A 103 -1.05 2.29 -7.00
C TYR A 103 -0.10 1.33 -7.73
N LEU A 104 0.14 1.48 -9.03
CA LEU A 104 0.88 0.46 -9.80
C LEU A 104 2.33 0.32 -9.31
N LYS A 105 3.10 1.40 -9.32
CA LYS A 105 4.52 1.36 -8.90
C LYS A 105 4.71 0.90 -7.46
N PRO A 106 3.99 1.44 -6.44
CA PRO A 106 4.17 0.98 -5.07
C PRO A 106 3.76 -0.48 -4.87
N LEU A 107 2.70 -0.93 -5.55
CA LEU A 107 2.23 -2.31 -5.46
C LEU A 107 3.25 -3.28 -6.07
N VAL A 108 3.77 -2.97 -7.25
CA VAL A 108 4.81 -3.77 -7.91
C VAL A 108 6.09 -3.82 -7.08
N ALA A 109 6.55 -2.68 -6.56
CA ALA A 109 7.73 -2.64 -5.69
C ALA A 109 7.55 -3.54 -4.45
N ARG A 110 6.35 -3.54 -3.85
CA ARG A 110 6.02 -4.42 -2.73
C ARG A 110 6.04 -5.89 -3.13
N ILE A 111 5.45 -6.25 -4.27
CA ILE A 111 5.42 -7.63 -4.78
C ILE A 111 6.85 -8.14 -4.98
N GLN A 112 7.70 -7.34 -5.60
CA GLN A 112 9.11 -7.68 -5.82
C GLN A 112 9.87 -7.87 -4.50
N ALA A 113 9.67 -6.97 -3.53
CA ALA A 113 10.30 -7.07 -2.21
C ALA A 113 9.84 -8.30 -1.41
N ASN A 114 8.62 -8.79 -1.67
CA ASN A 114 8.00 -9.91 -0.97
C ASN A 114 8.07 -11.24 -1.75
N GLY A 115 8.97 -11.36 -2.73
CA GLY A 115 9.16 -12.62 -3.46
C GLY A 115 7.99 -13.01 -4.36
N GLY A 116 7.31 -12.03 -4.95
CA GLY A 116 6.22 -12.26 -5.91
C GLY A 116 4.81 -12.18 -5.32
N LYS A 117 4.65 -11.73 -4.07
CA LYS A 117 3.35 -11.62 -3.40
C LYS A 117 3.16 -10.26 -2.75
N VAL A 118 1.90 -9.79 -2.63
CA VAL A 118 1.60 -8.56 -1.88
C VAL A 118 1.82 -8.77 -0.38
N TYR A 119 1.42 -9.93 0.13
CA TYR A 119 1.73 -10.40 1.49
C TYR A 119 2.43 -11.74 1.39
N PRO A 120 3.62 -11.92 1.99
CA PRO A 120 4.39 -13.16 1.87
C PRO A 120 3.64 -14.40 2.39
N ASP A 121 2.78 -14.20 3.38
CA ASP A 121 1.96 -15.21 4.05
C ASP A 121 0.55 -15.36 3.44
N SER A 122 0.24 -14.71 2.29
CA SER A 122 -1.03 -14.88 1.60
C SER A 122 -0.99 -16.10 0.67
N ASP A 123 -2.12 -16.82 0.64
CA ASP A 123 -2.46 -17.86 -0.34
C ASP A 123 -3.42 -17.37 -1.43
N ARG A 124 -3.71 -16.06 -1.45
CA ARG A 124 -4.66 -15.43 -2.36
C ARG A 124 -4.07 -14.18 -2.97
N PRO A 125 -4.50 -13.81 -4.20
CA PRO A 125 -4.16 -12.53 -4.79
C PRO A 125 -4.73 -11.36 -3.97
N PHE A 126 -4.07 -10.22 -4.07
CA PHE A 126 -4.59 -8.94 -3.61
C PHE A 126 -5.59 -8.39 -4.64
N TYR A 127 -6.66 -7.76 -4.19
CA TYR A 127 -7.69 -7.21 -5.07
C TYR A 127 -7.47 -5.71 -5.29
N LEU A 128 -7.31 -5.31 -6.54
CA LEU A 128 -7.27 -3.92 -6.96
C LEU A 128 -8.51 -3.62 -7.79
N MET A 129 -9.48 -2.95 -7.17
CA MET A 129 -10.66 -2.46 -7.84
C MET A 129 -10.41 -1.08 -8.41
N VAL A 130 -10.80 -0.87 -9.66
CA VAL A 130 -10.79 0.43 -10.31
C VAL A 130 -12.21 0.81 -10.68
N ASP A 131 -12.67 1.94 -10.14
CA ASP A 131 -13.93 2.55 -10.53
C ASP A 131 -13.71 3.57 -11.64
N CYS A 132 -14.19 3.24 -12.83
CA CYS A 132 -14.09 4.12 -14.00
C CYS A 132 -15.13 5.21 -13.90
N LYS A 133 -14.72 6.46 -13.67
CA LYS A 133 -15.66 7.58 -13.50
C LYS A 133 -16.28 8.06 -14.81
N ALA A 134 -15.56 7.93 -15.93
CA ALA A 134 -16.04 8.26 -17.27
C ALA A 134 -15.14 7.64 -18.36
N GLN A 135 -15.61 7.64 -19.62
CA GLN A 135 -14.83 7.24 -20.80
C GLN A 135 -14.26 5.81 -20.71
N GLY A 136 -15.06 4.85 -20.24
CA GLY A 136 -14.60 3.51 -19.90
C GLY A 136 -13.83 2.77 -21.00
N GLU A 137 -14.24 2.92 -22.28
CA GLU A 137 -13.54 2.28 -23.40
C GLU A 137 -12.13 2.87 -23.63
N GLU A 138 -11.99 4.20 -23.59
CA GLU A 138 -10.70 4.89 -23.74
C GLU A 138 -9.82 4.69 -22.52
N MET A 139 -10.41 4.76 -21.33
CA MET A 139 -9.72 4.48 -20.07
C MET A 139 -9.16 3.05 -20.04
N TYR A 140 -9.94 2.07 -20.49
CA TYR A 140 -9.50 0.68 -20.53
C TYR A 140 -8.30 0.47 -21.47
N LYS A 141 -8.30 1.13 -22.63
CA LYS A 141 -7.14 1.07 -23.54
C LYS A 141 -5.88 1.60 -22.89
N LEU A 142 -5.99 2.71 -22.14
CA LEU A 142 -4.85 3.28 -21.45
C LEU A 142 -4.43 2.43 -20.24
N LEU A 143 -5.36 1.89 -19.47
CA LEU A 143 -5.09 0.94 -18.37
C LEU A 143 -4.29 -0.25 -18.88
N LYS A 144 -4.72 -0.90 -19.96
CA LYS A 144 -3.97 -2.02 -20.58
C LYS A 144 -2.55 -1.61 -20.93
N LYS A 145 -2.37 -0.43 -21.52
CA LYS A 145 -1.05 0.08 -21.90
C LYS A 145 -0.17 0.34 -20.66
N GLN A 146 -0.72 0.93 -19.60
CA GLN A 146 0.02 1.22 -18.37
C GLN A 146 0.35 -0.06 -17.59
N MET A 147 -0.54 -1.08 -17.64
CA MET A 147 -0.34 -2.34 -16.95
C MET A 147 0.56 -3.33 -17.71
N GLU A 148 0.76 -3.16 -19.03
CA GLU A 148 1.54 -4.08 -19.87
C GLU A 148 2.97 -4.35 -19.33
N PRO A 149 3.74 -3.35 -18.84
CA PRO A 149 5.05 -3.60 -18.24
C PRO A 149 5.03 -4.44 -16.96
N TYR A 150 3.86 -4.57 -16.33
CA TYR A 150 3.65 -5.22 -15.04
C TYR A 150 2.76 -6.45 -15.13
N LYS A 151 2.39 -6.89 -16.35
CA LYS A 151 1.40 -7.93 -16.59
C LYS A 151 1.68 -9.25 -15.88
N GLU A 152 2.94 -9.56 -15.64
CA GLU A 152 3.36 -10.79 -14.96
C GLU A 152 2.89 -10.87 -13.50
N TYR A 153 2.56 -9.71 -12.87
CA TYR A 153 2.08 -9.64 -11.49
C TYR A 153 0.56 -9.74 -11.37
N PHE A 154 -0.17 -9.65 -12.49
CA PHE A 154 -1.62 -9.68 -12.51
C PHE A 154 -2.16 -11.05 -12.87
N CYS A 155 -3.28 -11.44 -12.24
CA CYS A 155 -4.06 -12.57 -12.69
C CYS A 155 -4.53 -12.35 -14.13
N SER A 156 -4.50 -13.38 -14.94
CA SER A 156 -4.90 -13.30 -16.35
C SER A 156 -5.60 -14.59 -16.80
N VAL A 157 -6.32 -14.49 -17.90
CA VAL A 157 -6.81 -15.66 -18.64
C VAL A 157 -6.14 -15.67 -20.00
N ASP A 158 -5.48 -16.74 -20.37
CA ASP A 158 -4.82 -16.91 -21.65
C ASP A 158 -5.33 -18.21 -22.29
N ASN A 159 -5.93 -18.11 -23.50
CA ASN A 159 -6.53 -19.23 -24.20
C ASN A 159 -7.53 -20.05 -23.36
N GLY A 160 -8.27 -19.38 -22.46
CA GLY A 160 -9.22 -20.02 -21.56
C GLY A 160 -8.61 -20.63 -20.29
N GLU A 161 -7.30 -20.56 -20.12
CA GLU A 161 -6.60 -21.00 -18.92
C GLU A 161 -6.35 -19.83 -17.96
N TYR A 162 -6.80 -19.98 -16.70
CA TYR A 162 -6.53 -19.00 -15.65
C TYR A 162 -5.08 -19.10 -15.18
N LYS A 163 -4.38 -17.98 -15.20
CA LYS A 163 -3.05 -17.83 -14.62
C LYS A 163 -3.14 -16.93 -13.39
N GLU A 164 -2.80 -17.49 -12.23
CA GLU A 164 -2.76 -16.73 -11.00
C GLU A 164 -1.56 -15.77 -10.96
N GLY A 165 -1.83 -14.53 -10.55
CA GLY A 165 -0.83 -13.51 -10.28
C GLY A 165 -0.94 -13.02 -8.83
N ALA A 166 -0.07 -12.10 -8.45
CA ALA A 166 -0.10 -11.48 -7.12
C ALA A 166 -1.32 -10.57 -6.91
N VAL A 167 -1.90 -10.06 -8.00
CA VAL A 167 -3.00 -9.10 -7.99
C VAL A 167 -4.12 -9.53 -8.93
N LEU A 168 -5.34 -9.57 -8.40
CA LEU A 168 -6.54 -9.66 -9.20
C LEU A 168 -7.10 -8.25 -9.42
N PHE A 169 -7.09 -7.81 -10.67
CA PHE A 169 -7.58 -6.51 -11.10
C PHE A 169 -9.01 -6.62 -11.64
N PHE A 170 -9.89 -5.71 -11.26
CA PHE A 170 -11.25 -5.68 -11.79
C PHE A 170 -11.82 -4.27 -11.86
N LEU A 171 -12.81 -4.06 -12.75
CA LEU A 171 -13.38 -2.77 -13.07
C LEU A 171 -14.82 -2.64 -12.58
N SER A 172 -15.16 -1.44 -12.12
CA SER A 172 -16.53 -1.01 -11.85
C SER A 172 -16.82 0.34 -12.54
N GLY A 173 -17.98 0.92 -12.25
CA GLY A 173 -18.40 2.21 -12.80
C GLY A 173 -18.70 2.17 -14.30
N ASP A 174 -18.22 3.16 -15.02
CA ASP A 174 -18.33 3.26 -16.49
C ASP A 174 -17.29 2.36 -17.17
N ARG A 175 -17.37 1.05 -16.90
CA ARG A 175 -16.47 0.06 -17.47
C ARG A 175 -16.70 -0.17 -18.95
N PRO A 176 -15.72 -0.65 -19.73
CA PRO A 176 -15.84 -0.89 -21.16
C PRO A 176 -16.82 -2.04 -21.44
N LYS A 177 -17.98 -1.72 -22.00
CA LYS A 177 -19.05 -2.69 -22.29
C LYS A 177 -18.88 -3.40 -23.62
N SER A 178 -18.11 -2.82 -24.55
CA SER A 178 -17.91 -3.34 -25.90
C SER A 178 -16.63 -4.15 -26.05
N SER A 179 -15.60 -3.83 -25.29
CA SER A 179 -14.26 -4.46 -25.38
C SER A 179 -14.13 -5.71 -24.51
N LEU A 180 -14.51 -5.64 -23.23
CA LEU A 180 -14.37 -6.75 -22.28
C LEU A 180 -14.97 -8.08 -22.74
N PRO A 181 -16.20 -8.14 -23.34
CA PRO A 181 -16.77 -9.40 -23.76
C PRO A 181 -16.05 -10.10 -24.92
N LYS A 182 -15.11 -9.42 -25.57
CA LYS A 182 -14.38 -9.94 -26.74
C LYS A 182 -12.98 -10.43 -26.41
N GLU A 183 -12.54 -10.25 -25.17
CA GLU A 183 -11.18 -10.57 -24.72
C GLU A 183 -11.11 -11.86 -23.86
N ASN A 184 -12.20 -12.64 -23.82
CA ASN A 184 -12.28 -13.94 -23.13
C ASN A 184 -11.96 -15.11 -24.05
#